data_64c1552d14d52a1626dbf8757404360a
#
_entry.id   64c1552d14d52a1626dbf8757404360a
#
_cell.length_a   1.000
_cell.length_b   1.000
_cell.length_c   1.000
_cell.angle_alpha   90.00
_cell.angle_beta   90.00
_cell.angle_gamma   90.00
#
_symmetry.space_group_name_H-M   'P 1'
#
loop_
_entity.id
_entity.type
_entity.pdbx_description
1 polymer ?
#
loop_
_entity_poly.entity_id
_entity_poly.type
_entity_poly.pdbx_seq_one_letter_code
_entity_poly.pdbx_strand_id
1 'polypeptide(L)'
;EQQLMVLAGDHFSGIHYKLLASIPNFHLIRSLSVAIGRINECKTTLLQEPPNSIEDRLQLIGEVESACIIEFYHTFGFTRYISIVEVLFPLIWLIESGQQDLNRMKFPHLAPNARDTEKWIQQLQENLDDRLHNNFYLHKPLVDQVLKMAKQGASKLI
;
A
#
# COMPACT_ATOMS: atom_id res chain seq x y z
N GLU A 1 -6.70 -25.26 10.21
CA GLU A 1 -6.71 -24.02 9.38
C GLU A 1 -5.37 -23.27 9.43
N GLN A 2 -4.77 -23.02 10.61
CA GLN A 2 -3.49 -22.29 10.73
C GLN A 2 -2.34 -22.97 9.96
N GLN A 3 -2.21 -24.29 10.02
CA GLN A 3 -1.18 -25.03 9.29
C GLN A 3 -1.33 -24.90 7.77
N LEU A 4 -2.56 -24.87 7.27
CA LEU A 4 -2.84 -24.69 5.84
C LEU A 4 -2.46 -23.27 5.36
N MET A 5 -2.69 -22.26 6.22
CA MET A 5 -2.29 -20.88 5.93
C MET A 5 -0.77 -20.72 5.88
N VAL A 6 -0.02 -21.36 6.77
CA VAL A 6 1.44 -21.37 6.76
C VAL A 6 1.95 -22.04 5.48
N LEU A 7 1.45 -23.22 5.14
CA LEU A 7 1.83 -23.94 3.92
C LEU A 7 1.51 -23.14 2.65
N ALA A 8 0.36 -22.46 2.62
CA ALA A 8 0.01 -21.57 1.51
C ALA A 8 1.00 -20.39 1.41
N GLY A 9 1.38 -19.78 2.53
CA GLY A 9 2.39 -18.71 2.57
C GLY A 9 3.73 -19.18 2.04
N ASP A 10 4.21 -20.35 2.46
CA ASP A 10 5.48 -20.94 1.99
C ASP A 10 5.41 -21.26 0.49
N HIS A 11 4.30 -21.78 0.01
CA HIS A 11 4.09 -22.07 -1.41
C HIS A 11 4.15 -20.80 -2.26
N PHE A 12 3.45 -19.73 -1.86
CA PHE A 12 3.49 -18.45 -2.57
C PHE A 12 4.88 -17.81 -2.54
N SER A 13 5.58 -17.91 -1.40
CA SER A 13 6.98 -17.46 -1.30
C SER A 13 7.89 -18.22 -2.27
N GLY A 14 7.72 -19.55 -2.38
CA GLY A 14 8.46 -20.37 -3.33
C GLY A 14 8.20 -19.97 -4.79
N ILE A 15 6.95 -19.70 -5.17
CA ILE A 15 6.58 -19.19 -6.50
C ILE A 15 7.24 -17.82 -6.74
N HIS A 16 7.17 -16.92 -5.78
CA HIS A 16 7.77 -15.59 -5.87
C HIS A 16 9.27 -15.67 -6.18
N TYR A 17 10.04 -16.44 -5.41
CA TYR A 17 11.46 -16.62 -5.65
C TYR A 17 11.77 -17.34 -6.96
N LYS A 18 10.95 -18.31 -7.37
CA LYS A 18 11.08 -18.99 -8.68
C LYS A 18 10.90 -18.00 -9.83
N LEU A 19 9.92 -17.10 -9.75
CA LEU A 19 9.69 -16.06 -10.77
C LEU A 19 10.85 -15.06 -10.78
N LEU A 20 11.31 -14.60 -9.61
CA LEU A 20 12.46 -13.70 -9.52
C LEU A 20 13.74 -14.32 -10.06
N ALA A 21 13.98 -15.61 -9.81
CA ALA A 21 15.15 -16.33 -10.32
C ALA A 21 15.18 -16.44 -11.84
N SER A 22 14.02 -16.32 -12.51
CA SER A 22 13.95 -16.27 -13.99
C SER A 22 14.37 -14.91 -14.56
N ILE A 23 14.48 -13.87 -13.73
CA ILE A 23 14.92 -12.53 -14.12
C ILE A 23 16.41 -12.41 -13.73
N PRO A 24 17.35 -12.23 -14.66
CA PRO A 24 18.77 -12.16 -14.35
C PRO A 24 19.16 -10.79 -13.74
N ASN A 25 18.49 -10.40 -12.66
CA ASN A 25 18.70 -9.13 -11.94
C ASN A 25 18.87 -9.38 -10.43
N PHE A 26 20.09 -9.66 -10.02
CA PHE A 26 20.44 -9.91 -8.61
C PHE A 26 20.16 -8.69 -7.71
N HIS A 27 20.28 -7.47 -8.26
CA HIS A 27 19.98 -6.26 -7.52
C HIS A 27 18.49 -6.23 -7.13
N LEU A 28 17.59 -6.51 -8.09
CA LEU A 28 16.16 -6.58 -7.82
C LEU A 28 15.80 -7.64 -6.77
N ILE A 29 16.39 -8.85 -6.88
CA ILE A 29 16.15 -9.93 -5.92
C ILE A 29 16.57 -9.48 -4.51
N ARG A 30 17.73 -8.86 -4.37
CA ARG A 30 18.22 -8.35 -3.09
C ARG A 30 17.33 -7.25 -2.53
N SER A 31 16.98 -6.24 -3.33
CA SER A 31 16.12 -5.14 -2.91
C SER A 31 14.75 -5.62 -2.44
N LEU A 32 14.12 -6.52 -3.20
CA LEU A 32 12.83 -7.10 -2.83
C LEU A 32 12.92 -7.95 -1.55
N SER A 33 14.02 -8.69 -1.36
CA SER A 33 14.22 -9.45 -0.12
C SER A 33 14.33 -8.54 1.10
N VAL A 34 15.02 -7.41 0.98
CA VAL A 34 15.09 -6.39 2.04
C VAL A 34 13.72 -5.76 2.29
N ALA A 35 12.99 -5.42 1.23
CA ALA A 35 11.63 -4.87 1.34
C ALA A 35 10.68 -5.84 2.06
N ILE A 36 10.73 -7.15 1.75
CA ILE A 36 9.94 -8.17 2.45
C ILE A 36 10.30 -8.22 3.94
N GLY A 37 11.58 -8.08 4.30
CA GLY A 37 12.00 -7.98 5.70
C GLY A 37 11.31 -6.80 6.40
N ARG A 38 11.40 -5.60 5.84
CA ARG A 38 10.73 -4.39 6.37
C ARG A 38 9.20 -4.56 6.45
N ILE A 39 8.57 -5.13 5.43
CA ILE A 39 7.14 -5.44 5.45
C ILE A 39 6.77 -6.33 6.64
N ASN A 40 7.57 -7.36 6.93
CA ASN A 40 7.31 -8.25 8.05
C ASN A 40 7.49 -7.55 9.41
N GLU A 41 8.49 -6.67 9.54
CA GLU A 41 8.69 -5.82 10.72
C GLU A 41 7.49 -4.90 10.93
N CYS A 42 7.06 -4.17 9.88
CA CYS A 42 5.88 -3.30 9.94
C CYS A 42 4.61 -4.08 10.32
N LYS A 43 4.38 -5.26 9.72
CA LYS A 43 3.25 -6.13 10.07
C LYS A 43 3.29 -6.58 11.53
N THR A 44 4.48 -6.93 12.03
CA THR A 44 4.65 -7.33 13.43
C THR A 44 4.31 -6.19 14.37
N THR A 45 4.80 -4.97 14.09
CA THR A 45 4.47 -3.76 14.84
C THR A 45 2.96 -3.48 14.83
N LEU A 46 2.33 -3.51 13.65
CA LEU A 46 0.89 -3.29 13.52
C LEU A 46 0.03 -4.34 14.26
N LEU A 47 0.53 -5.56 14.42
CA LEU A 47 -0.20 -6.65 15.09
C LEU A 47 0.03 -6.70 16.60
N GLN A 48 1.24 -6.40 17.06
CA GLN A 48 1.62 -6.55 18.46
C GLN A 48 1.56 -5.24 19.25
N GLU A 49 2.08 -4.17 18.67
CA GLU A 49 2.21 -2.86 19.33
C GLU A 49 1.85 -1.73 18.34
N PRO A 50 0.58 -1.66 17.89
CA PRO A 50 0.20 -0.67 16.89
C PRO A 50 0.38 0.75 17.45
N PRO A 51 0.93 1.69 16.65
CA PRO A 51 1.06 3.08 17.07
C PRO A 51 -0.28 3.69 17.46
N ASN A 52 -0.27 4.61 18.45
CA ASN A 52 -1.48 5.31 18.87
C ASN A 52 -1.93 6.35 17.83
N SER A 53 -0.96 6.98 17.14
CA SER A 53 -1.21 7.94 16.08
C SER A 53 -1.73 7.25 14.83
N ILE A 54 -2.76 7.84 14.20
CA ILE A 54 -3.27 7.35 12.92
C ILE A 54 -2.27 7.59 11.79
N GLU A 55 -1.50 8.69 11.86
CA GLU A 55 -0.44 9.04 10.94
C GLU A 55 0.61 7.94 10.85
N ASP A 56 1.11 7.51 12.01
CA ASP A 56 2.13 6.46 12.08
C ASP A 56 1.58 5.11 11.61
N ARG A 57 0.31 4.82 11.91
CA ARG A 57 -0.35 3.61 11.37
C ARG A 57 -0.45 3.65 9.86
N LEU A 58 -0.89 4.78 9.29
CA LEU A 58 -0.99 4.95 7.83
C LEU A 58 0.37 4.86 7.15
N GLN A 59 1.43 5.36 7.80
CA GLN A 59 2.79 5.22 7.30
C GLN A 59 3.23 3.75 7.27
N LEU A 60 3.02 3.00 8.34
CA LEU A 60 3.35 1.56 8.38
C LEU A 60 2.53 0.75 7.38
N ILE A 61 1.24 1.06 7.23
CA ILE A 61 0.36 0.42 6.24
C ILE A 61 0.84 0.76 4.82
N GLY A 62 1.18 2.02 4.57
CA GLY A 62 1.77 2.45 3.32
C GLY A 62 3.04 1.65 2.98
N GLU A 63 3.96 1.47 3.92
CA GLU A 63 5.16 0.65 3.75
C GLU A 63 4.81 -0.80 3.43
N VAL A 64 3.87 -1.41 4.16
CA VAL A 64 3.43 -2.80 3.93
C VAL A 64 2.88 -3.00 2.52
N GLU A 65 2.10 -2.06 2.01
CA GLU A 65 1.42 -2.18 0.73
C GLU A 65 2.30 -1.75 -0.47
N SER A 66 3.27 -0.85 -0.27
CA SER A 66 4.01 -0.23 -1.37
C SER A 66 5.48 -0.62 -1.49
N ALA A 67 6.12 -1.15 -0.44
CA ALA A 67 7.58 -1.34 -0.41
C ALA A 67 8.12 -2.13 -1.62
N CYS A 68 7.48 -3.23 -2.01
CA CYS A 68 7.93 -4.01 -3.17
C CYS A 68 7.79 -3.24 -4.49
N ILE A 69 6.75 -2.43 -4.64
CA ILE A 69 6.53 -1.60 -5.84
C ILE A 69 7.57 -0.47 -5.89
N ILE A 70 7.89 0.13 -4.75
CA ILE A 70 8.91 1.17 -4.64
C ILE A 70 10.28 0.62 -5.04
N GLU A 71 10.68 -0.56 -4.55
CA GLU A 71 11.94 -1.20 -4.94
C GLU A 71 11.99 -1.55 -6.44
N PHE A 72 10.85 -1.98 -6.99
CA PHE A 72 10.73 -2.18 -8.43
C PHE A 72 10.94 -0.86 -9.19
N TYR A 73 10.32 0.23 -8.74
CA TYR A 73 10.48 1.54 -9.37
C TYR A 73 11.92 2.06 -9.27
N HIS A 74 12.60 1.86 -8.15
CA HIS A 74 14.02 2.18 -8.03
C HIS A 74 14.87 1.39 -9.02
N THR A 75 14.63 0.09 -9.12
CA THR A 75 15.42 -0.80 -9.99
C THR A 75 15.28 -0.46 -11.47
N PHE A 76 14.08 -0.06 -11.91
CA PHE A 76 13.78 0.20 -13.33
C PHE A 76 13.70 1.69 -13.70
N GLY A 77 14.07 2.60 -12.78
CA GLY A 77 14.13 4.03 -13.05
C GLY A 77 12.77 4.74 -13.07
N PHE A 78 11.73 4.16 -12.47
CA PHE A 78 10.40 4.76 -12.39
C PHE A 78 10.20 5.61 -11.12
N THR A 79 11.27 6.17 -10.56
CA THR A 79 11.29 6.87 -9.27
C THR A 79 10.30 8.03 -9.17
N ARG A 80 9.95 8.65 -10.29
CA ARG A 80 8.95 9.73 -10.37
C ARG A 80 7.55 9.34 -9.88
N TYR A 81 7.22 8.04 -9.85
CA TYR A 81 5.92 7.56 -9.40
C TYR A 81 5.88 7.22 -7.92
N ILE A 82 7.01 7.18 -7.23
CA ILE A 82 7.12 6.78 -5.83
C ILE A 82 6.26 7.68 -4.95
N SER A 83 6.36 9.00 -5.11
CA SER A 83 5.58 9.96 -4.32
C SER A 83 4.06 9.78 -4.45
N ILE A 84 3.59 9.28 -5.57
CA ILE A 84 2.17 8.98 -5.80
C ILE A 84 1.78 7.70 -5.06
N VAL A 85 2.61 6.66 -5.18
CA VAL A 85 2.38 5.36 -4.56
C VAL A 85 2.31 5.45 -3.04
N GLU A 86 3.18 6.24 -2.42
CA GLU A 86 3.21 6.49 -0.96
C GLU A 86 1.91 7.05 -0.40
N VAL A 87 1.16 7.81 -1.19
CA VAL A 87 -0.15 8.36 -0.77
C VAL A 87 -1.31 7.47 -1.21
N LEU A 88 -1.20 6.87 -2.38
CA LEU A 88 -2.27 6.08 -2.98
C LEU A 88 -2.61 4.83 -2.15
N PHE A 89 -1.62 4.10 -1.65
CA PHE A 89 -1.88 2.86 -0.91
C PHE A 89 -2.54 3.08 0.45
N PRO A 90 -2.10 4.02 1.31
CA PRO A 90 -2.85 4.37 2.52
C PRO A 90 -4.27 4.84 2.24
N LEU A 91 -4.48 5.59 1.16
CA LEU A 91 -5.81 6.03 0.74
C LEU A 91 -6.72 4.85 0.35
N ILE A 92 -6.21 3.91 -0.46
CA ILE A 92 -6.96 2.70 -0.83
C ILE A 92 -7.33 1.91 0.43
N TRP A 93 -6.39 1.71 1.35
CA TRP A 93 -6.64 1.01 2.60
C TRP A 93 -7.73 1.68 3.44
N LEU A 94 -7.74 3.02 3.56
CA LEU A 94 -8.77 3.76 4.26
C LEU A 94 -10.15 3.62 3.59
N ILE A 95 -10.21 3.68 2.27
CA ILE A 95 -11.44 3.49 1.51
C ILE A 95 -12.01 2.08 1.74
N GLU A 96 -11.16 1.06 1.66
CA GLU A 96 -11.56 -0.32 1.91
C GLU A 96 -12.02 -0.53 3.36
N SER A 97 -11.33 0.10 4.32
CA SER A 97 -11.70 0.02 5.73
C SER A 97 -13.07 0.66 6.03
N GLY A 98 -13.38 1.75 5.35
CA GLY A 98 -14.68 2.41 5.49
C GLY A 98 -15.86 1.64 4.89
N GLN A 99 -15.63 0.74 3.93
CA GLN A 99 -16.66 -0.10 3.32
C GLN A 99 -17.15 -1.25 4.24
N GLN A 100 -16.63 -1.34 5.46
CA GLN A 100 -17.05 -2.25 6.55
C GLN A 100 -17.01 -3.76 6.21
N ASP A 101 -16.39 -4.19 5.14
CA ASP A 101 -16.13 -5.61 4.92
C ASP A 101 -14.91 -6.06 5.73
N LEU A 102 -15.09 -6.10 7.06
CA LEU A 102 -14.05 -6.48 8.03
C LEU A 102 -13.39 -7.82 7.70
N ASN A 103 -14.07 -8.69 6.95
CA ASN A 103 -13.54 -9.99 6.55
C ASN A 103 -12.48 -9.89 5.45
N ARG A 104 -12.44 -8.78 4.71
CA ARG A 104 -11.46 -8.53 3.65
C ARG A 104 -10.30 -7.64 4.07
N MET A 105 -10.45 -6.95 5.21
CA MET A 105 -9.40 -6.07 5.70
C MET A 105 -8.21 -6.84 6.25
N LYS A 106 -7.02 -6.44 5.87
CA LYS A 106 -5.77 -7.01 6.40
C LYS A 106 -5.56 -6.71 7.89
N PHE A 107 -6.01 -5.55 8.37
CA PHE A 107 -5.84 -5.08 9.75
C PHE A 107 -7.14 -4.45 10.27
N PRO A 108 -8.24 -5.23 10.47
CA PRO A 108 -9.55 -4.67 10.83
C PRO A 108 -9.54 -3.95 12.20
N HIS A 109 -8.69 -4.39 13.13
CA HIS A 109 -8.55 -3.78 14.46
C HIS A 109 -7.87 -2.41 14.45
N LEU A 110 -7.25 -2.01 13.32
CA LEU A 110 -6.59 -0.72 13.15
C LEU A 110 -7.48 0.31 12.46
N ALA A 111 -8.66 -0.10 11.99
CA ALA A 111 -9.59 0.79 11.30
C ALA A 111 -9.96 1.98 12.21
N PRO A 112 -9.78 3.23 11.73
CA PRO A 112 -10.22 4.39 12.48
C PRO A 112 -11.76 4.43 12.56
N ASN A 113 -12.29 5.23 13.48
CA ASN A 113 -13.73 5.47 13.50
C ASN A 113 -14.18 6.22 12.24
N ALA A 114 -15.48 6.19 11.92
CA ALA A 114 -16.02 6.75 10.68
C ALA A 114 -15.65 8.23 10.45
N ARG A 115 -15.69 9.05 11.53
CA ARG A 115 -15.37 10.48 11.45
C ARG A 115 -13.89 10.73 11.13
N ASP A 116 -13.00 9.96 11.73
CA ASP A 116 -11.57 10.09 11.46
C ASP A 116 -11.23 9.53 10.07
N THR A 117 -11.89 8.45 9.66
CA THR A 117 -11.74 7.88 8.31
C THR A 117 -12.05 8.92 7.23
N GLU A 118 -13.19 9.63 7.33
CA GLU A 118 -13.60 10.65 6.37
C GLU A 118 -12.58 11.79 6.28
N LYS A 119 -12.14 12.31 7.43
CA LYS A 119 -11.11 13.35 7.51
C LYS A 119 -9.80 12.93 6.82
N TRP A 120 -9.33 11.71 7.09
CA TRP A 120 -8.08 11.21 6.54
C TRP A 120 -8.17 10.90 5.05
N ILE A 121 -9.31 10.39 4.57
CA ILE A 121 -9.57 10.21 3.15
C ILE A 121 -9.47 11.55 2.42
N GLN A 122 -10.13 12.58 2.94
CA GLN A 122 -10.07 13.91 2.34
C GLN A 122 -8.63 14.45 2.29
N GLN A 123 -7.88 14.37 3.39
CA GLN A 123 -6.51 14.84 3.46
C GLN A 123 -5.57 14.10 2.50
N LEU A 124 -5.72 12.77 2.39
CA LEU A 124 -4.92 11.99 1.44
C LEU A 124 -5.33 12.24 -0.01
N GLN A 125 -6.61 12.50 -0.28
CA GLN A 125 -7.06 12.90 -1.63
C GLN A 125 -6.48 14.24 -2.06
N GLU A 126 -6.46 15.25 -1.19
CA GLU A 126 -5.83 16.55 -1.45
C GLU A 126 -4.33 16.38 -1.71
N ASN A 127 -3.64 15.60 -0.89
CA ASN A 127 -2.22 15.30 -1.07
C ASN A 127 -1.94 14.53 -2.38
N LEU A 128 -2.79 13.59 -2.74
CA LEU A 128 -2.68 12.85 -4.01
C LEU A 128 -2.87 13.79 -5.20
N ASP A 129 -3.87 14.68 -5.14
CA ASP A 129 -4.17 15.66 -6.18
C ASP A 129 -2.96 16.58 -6.41
N ASP A 130 -2.38 17.12 -5.34
CA ASP A 130 -1.16 17.94 -5.39
C ASP A 130 0.02 17.21 -6.01
N ARG A 131 0.26 15.94 -5.61
CA ARG A 131 1.35 15.14 -6.16
C ARG A 131 1.15 14.81 -7.64
N LEU A 132 -0.08 14.55 -8.06
CA LEU A 132 -0.41 14.29 -9.45
C LEU A 132 -0.26 15.55 -10.32
N HIS A 133 -0.71 16.71 -9.84
CA HIS A 133 -0.58 17.98 -10.58
C HIS A 133 0.87 18.47 -10.66
N ASN A 134 1.68 18.24 -9.63
CA ASN A 134 3.10 18.59 -9.64
C ASN A 134 3.95 17.62 -10.48
N ASN A 135 3.35 16.52 -10.98
CA ASN A 135 4.06 15.51 -11.75
C ASN A 135 3.79 15.70 -13.26
N PHE A 136 4.44 16.72 -13.86
CA PHE A 136 4.28 17.13 -15.25
C PHE A 136 4.50 16.04 -16.31
N TYR A 137 5.03 14.89 -15.90
CA TYR A 137 5.32 13.76 -16.79
C TYR A 137 4.16 12.75 -16.90
N LEU A 138 3.11 12.94 -16.10
CA LEU A 138 1.96 12.05 -16.14
C LEU A 138 1.03 12.44 -17.29
N HIS A 139 0.60 11.45 -18.04
CA HIS A 139 -0.41 11.65 -19.08
C HIS A 139 -1.74 12.04 -18.42
N LYS A 140 -2.27 13.22 -18.79
CA LYS A 140 -3.48 13.79 -18.19
C LYS A 140 -4.66 12.79 -18.03
N PRO A 141 -5.02 11.95 -19.01
CA PRO A 141 -6.05 10.94 -18.85
C PRO A 141 -5.78 9.94 -17.72
N LEU A 142 -4.51 9.60 -17.44
CA LEU A 142 -4.17 8.72 -16.32
C LEU A 142 -4.40 9.42 -14.99
N VAL A 143 -4.01 10.70 -14.88
CA VAL A 143 -4.27 11.53 -13.68
C VAL A 143 -5.76 11.61 -13.41
N ASP A 144 -6.55 11.97 -14.43
CA ASP A 144 -8.01 12.09 -14.33
C ASP A 144 -8.66 10.75 -13.91
N GLN A 145 -8.14 9.63 -14.41
CA GLN A 145 -8.64 8.30 -14.05
C GLN A 145 -8.32 7.93 -12.60
N VAL A 146 -7.10 8.17 -12.13
CA VAL A 146 -6.69 7.90 -10.74
C VAL A 146 -7.52 8.74 -9.77
N LEU A 147 -7.68 10.03 -10.04
CA LEU A 147 -8.49 10.93 -9.22
C LEU A 147 -9.97 10.53 -9.21
N LYS A 148 -10.51 10.12 -10.36
CA LYS A 148 -11.88 9.62 -10.45
C LYS A 148 -12.09 8.37 -9.60
N MET A 149 -11.16 7.42 -9.65
CA MET A 149 -11.24 6.19 -8.85
C MET A 149 -11.14 6.50 -7.35
N ALA A 150 -10.24 7.38 -6.93
CA ALA A 150 -10.10 7.81 -5.55
C ALA A 150 -11.38 8.48 -5.02
N LYS A 151 -11.99 9.38 -5.81
CA LYS A 151 -13.24 10.06 -5.47
C LYS A 151 -14.43 9.10 -5.42
N GLN A 152 -14.55 8.18 -6.38
CA GLN A 152 -15.63 7.18 -6.41
C GLN A 152 -15.54 6.18 -5.26
N GLY A 153 -14.34 5.80 -4.84
CA GLY A 153 -14.13 4.97 -3.67
C GLY A 153 -14.64 5.66 -2.40
N ALA A 154 -14.30 6.93 -2.22
CA ALA A 154 -14.75 7.72 -1.07
C ALA A 154 -16.27 8.01 -1.07
N SER A 155 -16.87 8.30 -2.22
CA SER A 155 -18.31 8.61 -2.31
C SER A 155 -19.24 7.42 -2.00
N LYS A 156 -18.72 6.21 -1.92
CA LYS A 156 -19.48 5.02 -1.48
C LYS A 156 -19.48 4.86 0.05
N LEU A 157 -18.77 5.72 0.77
CA LEU A 157 -18.64 5.69 2.23
C LEU A 157 -19.53 6.74 2.92
N ILE A 158 -20.05 7.67 2.16
CA ILE A 158 -21.00 8.73 2.56
C ILE A 158 -22.40 8.33 2.12
#